data_ba724fcf302f3ec508b09f5aa4697d89
#
_entry.id   ba724fcf302f3ec508b09f5aa4697d89
#
_cell.length_a   1.000
_cell.length_b   1.000
_cell.length_c   1.000
_cell.angle_alpha   90.00
_cell.angle_beta   90.00
_cell.angle_gamma   90.00
#
_symmetry.space_group_name_H-M   'P 1'
#
loop_
_entity.id
_entity.type
_entity.pdbx_description
1 polymer ?
#
loop_
_entity_poly.entity_id
_entity_poly.type
_entity_poly.pdbx_seq_one_letter_code
_entity_poly.pdbx_strand_id
1 'polypeptide(L)'
;RTKEHIVRFERKMTRYHDYRREILGEADFTLFVETVTLEQMNDFRDYVVNEYKLRQEYPDFYAPRMLINHRPRPLSGTTVINIMNLFCTFLHWCKKMKYSDNEVYALYGCKEPTYGDPFFLTSEERNILYDADLSDCPKLAVIRDIFVFHCYVGCRVGDLYRLTRDNIKDGFLEYMPQKTKKCHAKAVRVPLHEKALKILERYDANADRLFPFKQIHAYNLGIRELLKRCGIDRTVTILDTHGYNTVQKP
;
A
#
# COMPACT_ATOMS: atom_id res chain seq x y z
N ARG A 1 2.82 -2.19 11.68
CA ARG A 1 3.08 -1.44 10.41
C ARG A 1 4.37 -0.62 10.49
N THR A 2 4.57 0.20 11.51
CA THR A 2 5.82 0.97 11.70
C THR A 2 7.04 0.05 11.84
N LYS A 3 6.92 -1.02 12.64
CA LYS A 3 7.99 -2.01 12.82
C LYS A 3 8.40 -2.66 11.49
N GLU A 4 7.47 -3.02 10.63
CA GLU A 4 7.76 -3.61 9.32
C GLU A 4 8.52 -2.64 8.39
N HIS A 5 8.18 -1.35 8.43
CA HIS A 5 8.89 -0.34 7.65
C HIS A 5 10.33 -0.16 8.12
N ILE A 6 10.55 -0.16 9.45
CA ILE A 6 11.90 -0.08 10.03
C ILE A 6 12.72 -1.30 9.62
N VAL A 7 12.19 -2.52 9.75
CA VAL A 7 12.89 -3.75 9.35
C VAL A 7 13.22 -3.76 7.86
N ARG A 8 12.32 -3.24 7.01
CA ARG A 8 12.62 -3.13 5.56
C ARG A 8 13.72 -2.12 5.26
N PHE A 9 13.73 -1.01 5.98
CA PHE A 9 14.79 0.00 5.87
C PHE A 9 16.14 -0.58 6.34
N GLU A 10 16.17 -1.20 7.52
CA GLU A 10 17.35 -1.87 8.06
C GLU A 10 17.96 -2.86 7.05
N ARG A 11 17.15 -3.76 6.51
CA ARG A 11 17.60 -4.72 5.50
C ARG A 11 18.16 -4.06 4.24
N LYS A 12 17.61 -2.93 3.81
CA LYS A 12 18.16 -2.18 2.67
C LYS A 12 19.51 -1.52 3.02
N MET A 13 19.60 -0.95 4.20
CA MET A 13 20.85 -0.34 4.68
C MET A 13 21.96 -1.38 4.82
N THR A 14 21.65 -2.56 5.39
CA THR A 14 22.60 -3.68 5.49
C THR A 14 23.09 -4.09 4.10
N ARG A 15 22.21 -4.30 3.13
CA ARG A 15 22.60 -4.66 1.77
C ARG A 15 23.41 -3.57 1.06
N TYR A 16 23.15 -2.30 1.36
CA TYR A 16 23.95 -1.20 0.85
C TYR A 16 25.37 -1.24 1.40
N HIS A 17 25.55 -1.46 2.71
CA HIS A 17 26.88 -1.63 3.33
C HIS A 17 27.61 -2.83 2.72
N ASP A 18 26.96 -3.97 2.61
CA ASP A 18 27.55 -5.16 2.01
C ASP A 18 27.95 -4.92 0.54
N TYR A 19 27.09 -4.23 -0.25
CA TYR A 19 27.39 -3.87 -1.63
C TYR A 19 28.62 -2.99 -1.76
N ARG A 20 28.75 -1.97 -0.91
CA ARG A 20 29.93 -1.09 -0.90
C ARG A 20 31.21 -1.89 -0.57
N ARG A 21 31.12 -2.79 0.41
CA ARG A 21 32.28 -3.60 0.86
C ARG A 21 32.65 -4.69 -0.12
N GLU A 22 31.71 -5.48 -0.56
CA GLU A 22 32.00 -6.70 -1.32
C GLU A 22 32.10 -6.47 -2.83
N ILE A 23 31.29 -5.54 -3.38
CA ILE A 23 31.25 -5.28 -4.82
C ILE A 23 32.13 -4.10 -5.21
N LEU A 24 32.08 -3.00 -4.44
CA LEU A 24 32.91 -1.82 -4.74
C LEU A 24 34.27 -1.86 -4.10
N GLY A 25 34.59 -2.88 -3.28
CA GLY A 25 35.91 -3.07 -2.68
C GLY A 25 36.24 -2.12 -1.51
N GLU A 26 35.25 -1.44 -0.94
CA GLU A 26 35.41 -0.52 0.18
C GLU A 26 35.29 -1.27 1.53
N ALA A 27 36.29 -2.09 1.87
CA ALA A 27 36.21 -3.05 2.98
C ALA A 27 35.75 -2.47 4.33
N ASP A 28 36.14 -1.23 4.64
CA ASP A 28 35.85 -0.55 5.91
C ASP A 28 34.62 0.36 5.84
N PHE A 29 33.86 0.32 4.74
CA PHE A 29 32.69 1.21 4.56
C PHE A 29 31.64 0.99 5.65
N THR A 30 31.34 2.07 6.35
CA THR A 30 30.24 2.13 7.35
C THR A 30 29.69 3.55 7.41
N LEU A 31 28.38 3.68 7.40
CA LEU A 31 27.72 4.95 7.68
C LEU A 31 27.57 5.11 9.20
N PHE A 32 28.24 6.10 9.75
CA PHE A 32 28.08 6.49 11.15
C PHE A 32 27.11 7.67 11.25
N VAL A 33 26.23 7.63 12.22
CA VAL A 33 25.20 8.68 12.40
C VAL A 33 25.83 10.06 12.73
N GLU A 34 27.02 10.04 13.32
CA GLU A 34 27.76 11.23 13.69
C GLU A 34 28.36 11.97 12.48
N THR A 35 28.72 11.23 11.44
CA THR A 35 29.54 11.74 10.33
C THR A 35 28.89 11.58 8.95
N VAL A 36 27.70 10.99 8.86
CA VAL A 36 27.03 10.81 7.58
C VAL A 36 26.82 12.15 6.88
N THR A 37 27.20 12.22 5.60
CA THR A 37 27.14 13.42 4.77
C THR A 37 25.92 13.40 3.84
N LEU A 38 25.60 14.57 3.27
CA LEU A 38 24.57 14.70 2.25
C LEU A 38 24.87 13.87 0.99
N GLU A 39 26.14 13.79 0.62
CA GLU A 39 26.61 12.97 -0.50
C GLU A 39 26.32 11.48 -0.23
N GLN A 40 26.70 10.98 0.93
CA GLN A 40 26.43 9.59 1.32
C GLN A 40 24.92 9.26 1.40
N MET A 41 24.09 10.22 1.80
CA MET A 41 22.63 10.06 1.73
C MET A 41 22.13 9.96 0.29
N ASN A 42 22.69 10.76 -0.62
CA ASN A 42 22.37 10.68 -2.05
C ASN A 42 22.83 9.37 -2.66
N ASP A 43 24.04 8.89 -2.33
CA ASP A 43 24.57 7.60 -2.78
C ASP A 43 23.67 6.45 -2.33
N PHE A 44 23.22 6.47 -1.08
CA PHE A 44 22.23 5.49 -0.60
C PHE A 44 20.92 5.55 -1.36
N ARG A 45 20.40 6.76 -1.64
CA ARG A 45 19.21 6.94 -2.48
C ARG A 45 19.42 6.33 -3.86
N ASP A 46 20.53 6.60 -4.50
CA ASP A 46 20.85 6.15 -5.86
C ASP A 46 21.04 4.62 -5.89
N TYR A 47 21.62 4.04 -4.84
CA TYR A 47 21.61 2.60 -4.64
C TYR A 47 20.17 2.05 -4.57
N VAL A 48 19.32 2.65 -3.75
CA VAL A 48 17.91 2.20 -3.58
C VAL A 48 17.14 2.27 -4.90
N VAL A 49 17.36 3.31 -5.71
CA VAL A 49 16.75 3.48 -7.05
C VAL A 49 17.23 2.41 -8.02
N ASN A 50 18.51 2.08 -8.01
CA ASN A 50 19.14 1.17 -8.96
C ASN A 50 19.25 -0.28 -8.46
N GLU A 51 18.89 -0.59 -7.21
CA GLU A 51 19.00 -1.93 -6.63
C GLU A 51 18.41 -3.03 -7.51
N TYR A 52 17.33 -2.72 -8.27
CA TYR A 52 16.73 -3.69 -9.19
C TYR A 52 17.65 -4.07 -10.37
N LYS A 53 18.52 -3.15 -10.85
CA LYS A 53 19.53 -3.41 -11.89
C LYS A 53 20.69 -4.20 -11.28
N LEU A 54 21.16 -3.76 -10.12
CA LEU A 54 22.25 -4.44 -9.40
C LEU A 54 21.89 -5.90 -9.07
N ARG A 55 20.64 -6.20 -8.78
CA ARG A 55 20.14 -7.58 -8.59
C ARG A 55 20.24 -8.44 -9.85
N GLN A 56 20.20 -7.82 -11.04
CA GLN A 56 20.39 -8.54 -12.31
C GLN A 56 21.88 -8.70 -12.63
N GLU A 57 22.69 -7.71 -12.26
CA GLU A 57 24.11 -7.67 -12.51
C GLU A 57 24.92 -8.58 -11.55
N TYR A 58 24.50 -8.62 -10.27
CA TYR A 58 25.15 -9.38 -9.21
C TYR A 58 24.22 -10.41 -8.54
N PRO A 59 23.69 -11.39 -9.28
CA PRO A 59 22.68 -12.31 -8.76
C PRO A 59 23.20 -13.14 -7.55
N ASP A 60 24.45 -13.56 -7.56
CA ASP A 60 25.06 -14.37 -6.49
C ASP A 60 25.21 -13.58 -5.18
N PHE A 61 25.50 -12.28 -5.28
CA PHE A 61 25.53 -11.38 -4.12
C PHE A 61 24.14 -11.25 -3.48
N TYR A 62 23.07 -11.12 -4.29
CA TYR A 62 21.72 -10.90 -3.79
C TYR A 62 21.00 -12.19 -3.37
N ALA A 63 21.36 -13.35 -3.90
CA ALA A 63 20.68 -14.64 -3.62
C ALA A 63 20.54 -14.94 -2.12
N PRO A 64 21.59 -14.86 -1.29
CA PRO A 64 21.47 -15.13 0.14
C PRO A 64 20.82 -13.99 0.94
N ARG A 65 20.75 -12.79 0.38
CA ARG A 65 20.31 -11.54 1.06
C ARG A 65 18.86 -11.17 0.81
N MET A 66 18.23 -11.82 -0.15
CA MET A 66 16.85 -11.54 -0.54
C MET A 66 16.09 -12.80 -0.93
N LEU A 67 14.82 -12.88 -0.56
CA LEU A 67 13.92 -13.90 -1.11
C LEU A 67 13.67 -13.59 -2.60
N ILE A 68 14.20 -14.42 -3.49
CA ILE A 68 14.17 -14.19 -4.94
C ILE A 68 12.91 -14.82 -5.56
N ASN A 69 11.73 -14.50 -5.07
CA ASN A 69 10.49 -15.02 -5.66
C ASN A 69 9.91 -14.11 -6.75
N HIS A 70 10.51 -12.94 -7.01
CA HIS A 70 9.98 -11.96 -7.95
C HIS A 70 11.10 -11.37 -8.81
N ARG A 71 10.78 -11.11 -10.08
CA ARG A 71 11.68 -10.34 -10.96
C ARG A 71 11.99 -8.99 -10.31
N PRO A 72 13.26 -8.57 -10.31
CA PRO A 72 13.62 -7.23 -9.86
C PRO A 72 12.83 -6.18 -10.63
N ARG A 73 12.20 -5.26 -9.92
CA ARG A 73 11.44 -4.14 -10.51
C ARG A 73 11.94 -2.83 -9.91
N PRO A 74 11.96 -1.75 -10.68
CA PRO A 74 12.24 -0.43 -10.14
C PRO A 74 11.21 -0.09 -9.05
N LEU A 75 11.65 0.61 -8.03
CA LEU A 75 10.77 1.16 -7.01
C LEU A 75 10.08 2.41 -7.54
N SER A 76 8.84 2.65 -7.12
CA SER A 76 8.19 3.93 -7.40
C SER A 76 8.90 5.07 -6.68
N GLY A 77 8.87 6.28 -7.25
CA GLY A 77 9.41 7.48 -6.64
C GLY A 77 8.89 7.70 -5.22
N THR A 78 7.58 7.52 -5.01
CA THR A 78 6.95 7.55 -3.68
C THR A 78 7.58 6.57 -2.69
N THR A 79 7.92 5.36 -3.15
CA THR A 79 8.58 4.35 -2.28
C THR A 79 9.99 4.79 -1.91
N VAL A 80 10.76 5.32 -2.86
CA VAL A 80 12.10 5.87 -2.61
C VAL A 80 12.04 7.02 -1.62
N ILE A 81 11.13 7.99 -1.85
CA ILE A 81 10.91 9.12 -0.93
C ILE A 81 10.58 8.63 0.48
N ASN A 82 9.70 7.65 0.62
CA ASN A 82 9.33 7.09 1.93
C ASN A 82 10.53 6.41 2.65
N ILE A 83 11.42 5.76 1.91
CA ILE A 83 12.66 5.18 2.46
C ILE A 83 13.58 6.28 2.96
N MET A 84 13.79 7.33 2.16
CA MET A 84 14.64 8.45 2.53
C MET A 84 14.05 9.26 3.69
N ASN A 85 12.75 9.47 3.71
CA ASN A 85 12.07 10.12 4.85
C ASN A 85 12.22 9.30 6.15
N LEU A 86 12.24 7.98 6.06
CA LEU A 86 12.50 7.13 7.22
C LEU A 86 13.97 7.29 7.69
N PHE A 87 14.92 7.41 6.77
CA PHE A 87 16.32 7.70 7.09
C PHE A 87 16.45 9.06 7.79
N CYS A 88 15.88 10.12 7.22
CA CYS A 88 15.85 11.44 7.87
C CYS A 88 15.19 11.40 9.26
N THR A 89 14.09 10.66 9.41
CA THR A 89 13.41 10.49 10.70
C THR A 89 14.31 9.79 11.72
N PHE A 90 15.07 8.80 11.29
CA PHE A 90 16.02 8.09 12.14
C PHE A 90 17.16 9.02 12.60
N LEU A 91 17.77 9.78 11.70
CA LEU A 91 18.83 10.75 12.04
C LEU A 91 18.33 11.85 12.98
N HIS A 92 17.11 12.38 12.71
CA HIS A 92 16.46 13.35 13.60
C HIS A 92 16.21 12.75 15.00
N TRP A 93 15.79 11.48 15.06
CA TRP A 93 15.63 10.78 16.34
C TRP A 93 16.97 10.63 17.05
N CYS A 94 18.07 10.26 16.37
CA CYS A 94 19.42 10.19 16.94
C CYS A 94 19.84 11.52 17.58
N LYS A 95 19.59 12.64 16.90
CA LYS A 95 19.86 13.97 17.47
C LYS A 95 19.00 14.24 18.70
N LYS A 96 17.69 13.98 18.64
CA LYS A 96 16.77 14.17 19.77
C LYS A 96 17.18 13.34 21.00
N MET A 97 17.73 12.16 20.78
CA MET A 97 18.21 11.24 21.83
C MET A 97 19.65 11.51 22.25
N LYS A 98 20.31 12.53 21.67
CA LYS A 98 21.71 12.92 21.92
C LYS A 98 22.73 11.81 21.57
N TYR A 99 22.42 10.98 20.57
CA TYR A 99 23.38 10.04 20.00
C TYR A 99 24.29 10.70 18.95
N SER A 100 23.87 11.83 18.36
CA SER A 100 24.61 12.57 17.35
C SER A 100 24.11 14.00 17.30
N ASP A 101 25.03 14.93 17.01
CA ASP A 101 24.68 16.35 16.73
C ASP A 101 24.56 16.64 15.23
N ASN A 102 24.71 15.64 14.38
CA ASN A 102 24.61 15.76 12.93
C ASN A 102 23.20 16.09 12.47
N GLU A 103 23.04 17.21 11.75
CA GLU A 103 21.76 17.69 11.20
C GLU A 103 21.62 17.51 9.69
N VAL A 104 22.40 16.61 9.09
CA VAL A 104 22.36 16.37 7.63
C VAL A 104 20.95 16.09 7.10
N TYR A 105 20.06 15.52 7.91
CA TYR A 105 18.67 15.29 7.56
C TYR A 105 17.92 16.59 7.23
N ALA A 106 18.29 17.72 7.84
CA ALA A 106 17.71 19.03 7.55
C ALA A 106 18.21 19.56 6.19
N LEU A 107 19.48 19.31 5.86
CA LEU A 107 20.04 19.67 4.54
C LEU A 107 19.47 18.82 3.42
N TYR A 108 19.24 17.52 3.66
CA TYR A 108 18.62 16.62 2.67
C TYR A 108 17.20 17.06 2.30
N GLY A 109 16.45 17.55 3.26
CA GLY A 109 15.08 17.99 3.09
C GLY A 109 14.12 16.82 2.79
N CYS A 110 13.25 16.50 3.71
CA CYS A 110 12.23 15.47 3.49
C CYS A 110 11.25 15.93 2.40
N LYS A 111 11.16 15.16 1.30
CA LYS A 111 10.22 15.43 0.22
C LYS A 111 8.85 14.82 0.53
N GLU A 112 7.80 15.49 0.10
CA GLU A 112 6.47 14.90 0.13
C GLU A 112 6.31 13.90 -1.02
N PRO A 113 5.73 12.72 -0.74
CA PRO A 113 5.42 11.76 -1.78
C PRO A 113 4.35 12.30 -2.73
N THR A 114 4.59 12.22 -4.02
CA THR A 114 3.58 12.53 -5.04
C THR A 114 2.69 11.33 -5.25
N TYR A 115 1.39 11.51 -5.11
CA TYR A 115 0.39 10.49 -5.39
C TYR A 115 -0.36 10.86 -6.68
N GLY A 116 -0.66 9.84 -7.49
CA GLY A 116 -1.55 10.02 -8.63
C GLY A 116 -3.02 10.17 -8.20
N ASP A 117 -3.86 10.60 -9.13
CA ASP A 117 -5.30 10.71 -8.89
C ASP A 117 -5.91 9.32 -8.62
N PRO A 118 -6.83 9.21 -7.66
CA PRO A 118 -7.49 7.95 -7.38
C PRO A 118 -8.46 7.59 -8.51
N PHE A 119 -8.48 6.33 -8.90
CA PHE A 119 -9.51 5.81 -9.80
C PHE A 119 -10.76 5.43 -9.02
N PHE A 120 -11.89 5.70 -9.60
CA PHE A 120 -13.20 5.43 -9.01
C PHE A 120 -14.19 4.94 -10.06
N LEU A 121 -15.21 4.23 -9.62
CA LEU A 121 -16.36 3.90 -10.45
C LEU A 121 -17.34 5.05 -10.46
N THR A 122 -17.95 5.30 -11.62
CA THR A 122 -19.11 6.19 -11.69
C THR A 122 -20.33 5.55 -11.03
N SER A 123 -21.37 6.34 -10.81
CA SER A 123 -22.64 5.81 -10.28
C SER A 123 -23.29 4.83 -11.25
N GLU A 124 -23.16 5.07 -12.55
CA GLU A 124 -23.65 4.22 -13.62
C GLU A 124 -22.90 2.87 -13.63
N GLU A 125 -21.56 2.90 -13.60
CA GLU A 125 -20.73 1.68 -13.53
C GLU A 125 -21.06 0.85 -12.28
N ARG A 126 -21.24 1.49 -11.13
CA ARG A 126 -21.67 0.79 -9.90
C ARG A 126 -23.04 0.16 -10.05
N ASN A 127 -23.99 0.83 -10.73
CA ASN A 127 -25.33 0.28 -10.98
C ASN A 127 -25.27 -0.90 -11.96
N ILE A 128 -24.46 -0.83 -13.02
CA ILE A 128 -24.21 -1.96 -13.91
C ILE A 128 -23.74 -3.18 -13.10
N LEU A 129 -22.81 -3.00 -12.19
CA LEU A 129 -22.35 -4.09 -11.31
C LEU A 129 -23.49 -4.63 -10.44
N TYR A 130 -24.27 -3.74 -9.82
CA TYR A 130 -25.38 -4.15 -8.94
C TYR A 130 -26.41 -5.01 -9.66
N ASP A 131 -26.74 -4.66 -10.90
CA ASP A 131 -27.76 -5.29 -11.71
C ASP A 131 -27.24 -6.47 -12.56
N ALA A 132 -25.90 -6.73 -12.54
CA ALA A 132 -25.30 -7.80 -13.32
C ALA A 132 -25.81 -9.18 -12.92
N ASP A 133 -26.24 -9.98 -13.92
CA ASP A 133 -26.56 -11.39 -13.71
C ASP A 133 -25.25 -12.21 -13.65
N LEU A 134 -25.03 -12.86 -12.52
CA LEU A 134 -23.89 -13.72 -12.23
C LEU A 134 -24.35 -15.08 -11.68
N SER A 135 -25.54 -15.51 -12.07
CA SER A 135 -26.12 -16.78 -11.64
C SER A 135 -25.26 -17.99 -12.01
N ASP A 136 -24.49 -17.89 -13.11
CA ASP A 136 -23.52 -18.87 -13.57
C ASP A 136 -22.18 -18.87 -12.78
N CYS A 137 -21.93 -17.82 -11.97
CA CYS A 137 -20.69 -17.70 -11.19
C CYS A 137 -20.96 -17.18 -9.75
N PRO A 138 -21.46 -18.05 -8.84
CA PRO A 138 -21.82 -17.65 -7.46
C PRO A 138 -20.69 -16.98 -6.69
N LYS A 139 -19.43 -17.38 -6.94
CA LYS A 139 -18.26 -16.75 -6.30
C LYS A 139 -18.13 -15.28 -6.70
N LEU A 140 -18.36 -14.97 -7.95
CA LEU A 140 -18.26 -13.62 -8.47
C LEU A 140 -19.45 -12.77 -8.04
N ALA A 141 -20.64 -13.39 -7.90
CA ALA A 141 -21.83 -12.73 -7.33
C ALA A 141 -21.59 -12.24 -5.88
N VAL A 142 -20.92 -13.05 -5.05
CA VAL A 142 -20.52 -12.65 -3.69
C VAL A 142 -19.54 -11.47 -3.74
N ILE A 143 -18.54 -11.51 -4.64
CA ILE A 143 -17.55 -10.41 -4.79
C ILE A 143 -18.27 -9.13 -5.24
N ARG A 144 -19.21 -9.22 -6.19
CA ARG A 144 -20.05 -8.12 -6.63
C ARG A 144 -20.80 -7.48 -5.46
N ASP A 145 -21.49 -8.26 -4.68
CA ASP A 145 -22.29 -7.78 -3.55
C ASP A 145 -21.40 -7.06 -2.52
N ILE A 146 -20.28 -7.65 -2.15
CA ILE A 146 -19.32 -7.04 -1.24
C ILE A 146 -18.76 -5.74 -1.81
N PHE A 147 -18.40 -5.71 -3.10
CA PHE A 147 -17.79 -4.55 -3.73
C PHE A 147 -18.78 -3.39 -3.91
N VAL A 148 -20.00 -3.68 -4.34
CA VAL A 148 -21.07 -2.68 -4.45
C VAL A 148 -21.43 -2.12 -3.07
N PHE A 149 -21.57 -2.97 -2.05
CA PHE A 149 -21.76 -2.51 -0.67
C PHE A 149 -20.60 -1.62 -0.23
N HIS A 150 -19.34 -2.02 -0.51
CA HIS A 150 -18.15 -1.25 -0.21
C HIS A 150 -18.16 0.14 -0.87
N CYS A 151 -18.63 0.24 -2.11
CA CYS A 151 -18.80 1.53 -2.80
C CYS A 151 -19.81 2.46 -2.09
N TYR A 152 -20.86 1.91 -1.50
CA TYR A 152 -21.84 2.72 -0.76
C TYR A 152 -21.34 3.20 0.59
N VAL A 153 -20.51 2.41 1.29
CA VAL A 153 -20.06 2.75 2.65
C VAL A 153 -18.71 3.45 2.71
N GLY A 154 -17.87 3.33 1.67
CA GLY A 154 -16.59 4.04 1.55
C GLY A 154 -15.56 3.73 2.65
N CYS A 155 -15.70 2.64 3.41
CA CYS A 155 -14.80 2.28 4.47
C CYS A 155 -13.48 1.68 3.92
N ARG A 156 -12.44 1.56 4.75
CA ARG A 156 -11.23 0.83 4.34
C ARG A 156 -11.53 -0.68 4.25
N VAL A 157 -10.95 -1.36 3.27
CA VAL A 157 -11.14 -2.82 3.10
C VAL A 157 -10.81 -3.62 4.36
N GLY A 158 -9.82 -3.22 5.14
CA GLY A 158 -9.49 -3.86 6.41
C GLY A 158 -10.55 -3.64 7.51
N ASP A 159 -11.28 -2.54 7.46
CA ASP A 159 -12.42 -2.28 8.34
C ASP A 159 -13.64 -3.06 7.85
N LEU A 160 -13.98 -3.00 6.55
CA LEU A 160 -15.05 -3.79 5.92
C LEU A 160 -14.96 -5.28 6.28
N TYR A 161 -13.75 -5.83 6.26
CA TYR A 161 -13.49 -7.24 6.59
C TYR A 161 -13.89 -7.64 8.01
N ARG A 162 -14.04 -6.67 8.91
CA ARG A 162 -14.33 -6.89 10.35
C ARG A 162 -15.77 -6.53 10.72
N LEU A 163 -16.53 -5.95 9.81
CA LEU A 163 -17.89 -5.55 10.11
C LEU A 163 -18.77 -6.76 10.43
N THR A 164 -19.61 -6.59 11.45
CA THR A 164 -20.63 -7.54 11.90
C THR A 164 -22.00 -6.90 11.80
N ARG A 165 -23.04 -7.66 12.06
CA ARG A 165 -24.41 -7.12 12.12
C ARG A 165 -24.59 -6.07 13.22
N ASP A 166 -23.86 -6.16 14.32
CA ASP A 166 -23.89 -5.18 15.40
C ASP A 166 -23.44 -3.78 14.98
N ASN A 167 -22.74 -3.69 13.85
CA ASN A 167 -22.39 -2.40 13.25
C ASN A 167 -23.53 -1.73 12.51
N ILE A 168 -24.66 -2.43 12.28
CA ILE A 168 -25.85 -1.89 11.60
C ILE A 168 -26.87 -1.47 12.66
N LYS A 169 -27.17 -0.17 12.74
CA LYS A 169 -28.12 0.41 13.70
C LYS A 169 -28.97 1.47 13.02
N ASP A 170 -30.28 1.33 13.13
CA ASP A 170 -31.26 2.32 12.66
C ASP A 170 -31.01 2.79 11.20
N GLY A 171 -30.63 1.89 10.31
CA GLY A 171 -30.31 2.22 8.91
C GLY A 171 -28.93 2.86 8.69
N PHE A 172 -28.07 2.85 9.71
CA PHE A 172 -26.71 3.35 9.63
C PHE A 172 -25.68 2.24 9.86
N LEU A 173 -24.52 2.38 9.21
CA LEU A 173 -23.33 1.62 9.54
C LEU A 173 -22.49 2.43 10.54
N GLU A 174 -22.23 1.88 11.72
CA GLU A 174 -21.41 2.49 12.77
C GLU A 174 -20.19 1.63 13.07
N TYR A 175 -19.00 2.19 12.96
CA TYR A 175 -17.76 1.46 13.25
C TYR A 175 -16.62 2.38 13.68
N MET A 176 -15.62 1.80 14.34
CA MET A 176 -14.38 2.49 14.72
C MET A 176 -13.26 2.11 13.76
N PRO A 177 -12.73 3.06 12.93
CA PRO A 177 -11.65 2.77 11.99
C PRO A 177 -10.36 2.34 12.70
N GLN A 178 -9.83 1.16 12.37
CA GLN A 178 -8.66 0.60 13.04
C GLN A 178 -7.38 1.44 12.88
N LYS A 179 -7.21 2.07 11.70
CA LYS A 179 -6.01 2.86 11.40
C LYS A 179 -5.87 4.10 12.30
N THR A 180 -6.99 4.71 12.70
CA THR A 180 -7.03 5.97 13.46
C THR A 180 -7.41 5.79 14.91
N LYS A 181 -7.78 4.58 15.34
CA LYS A 181 -8.24 4.25 16.68
C LYS A 181 -7.29 4.71 17.81
N LYS A 182 -5.97 4.63 17.55
CA LYS A 182 -4.95 4.99 18.55
C LYS A 182 -4.69 6.48 18.65
N CYS A 183 -4.95 7.25 17.59
CA CYS A 183 -4.61 8.68 17.54
C CYS A 183 -5.85 9.56 17.70
N HIS A 184 -6.97 9.17 17.08
CA HIS A 184 -8.23 9.89 17.11
C HIS A 184 -9.38 8.87 17.11
N ALA A 185 -9.77 8.44 18.31
CA ALA A 185 -10.87 7.50 18.48
C ALA A 185 -12.22 8.19 18.19
N LYS A 186 -12.60 8.24 16.89
CA LYS A 186 -13.90 8.76 16.47
C LYS A 186 -14.65 7.69 15.70
N ALA A 187 -15.87 7.40 16.14
CA ALA A 187 -16.78 6.52 15.43
C ALA A 187 -17.18 7.16 14.09
N VAL A 188 -17.22 6.35 13.05
CA VAL A 188 -17.77 6.73 11.75
C VAL A 188 -19.17 6.20 11.65
N ARG A 189 -20.11 7.06 11.25
CA ARG A 189 -21.50 6.74 11.03
C ARG A 189 -21.86 7.04 9.58
N VAL A 190 -22.30 6.04 8.81
CA VAL A 190 -22.62 6.13 7.39
C VAL A 190 -24.07 5.70 7.18
N PRO A 191 -24.94 6.54 6.59
CA PRO A 191 -26.29 6.11 6.24
C PRO A 191 -26.23 5.03 5.17
N LEU A 192 -27.00 3.96 5.34
CA LEU A 192 -27.05 2.88 4.38
C LEU A 192 -28.08 3.17 3.29
N HIS A 193 -27.60 3.18 2.06
CA HIS A 193 -28.46 3.27 0.89
C HIS A 193 -29.34 2.02 0.76
N GLU A 194 -30.55 2.14 0.24
CA GLU A 194 -31.50 1.04 0.08
C GLU A 194 -30.90 -0.18 -0.66
N LYS A 195 -30.08 0.04 -1.72
CA LYS A 195 -29.38 -1.05 -2.42
C LYS A 195 -28.36 -1.77 -1.52
N ALA A 196 -27.71 -1.04 -0.61
CA ALA A 196 -26.79 -1.65 0.37
C ALA A 196 -27.56 -2.51 1.38
N LEU A 197 -28.73 -2.08 1.83
CA LEU A 197 -29.62 -2.87 2.69
C LEU A 197 -30.09 -4.15 1.98
N LYS A 198 -30.57 -4.04 0.73
CA LYS A 198 -30.98 -5.19 -0.10
C LYS A 198 -29.84 -6.19 -0.32
N ILE A 199 -28.58 -5.73 -0.41
CA ILE A 199 -27.45 -6.63 -0.47
C ILE A 199 -27.30 -7.40 0.86
N LEU A 200 -27.41 -6.73 2.00
CA LEU A 200 -27.29 -7.36 3.31
C LEU A 200 -28.35 -8.43 3.57
N GLU A 201 -29.55 -8.27 3.02
CA GLU A 201 -30.65 -9.25 3.13
C GLU A 201 -30.32 -10.61 2.47
N ARG A 202 -29.35 -10.64 1.54
CA ARG A 202 -28.92 -11.86 0.86
C ARG A 202 -28.01 -12.75 1.72
N TYR A 203 -27.55 -12.23 2.87
CA TYR A 203 -26.57 -12.89 3.72
C TYR A 203 -27.16 -13.20 5.09
N ASP A 204 -26.69 -14.31 5.68
CA ASP A 204 -27.13 -14.77 7.00
C ASP A 204 -26.94 -13.67 8.06
N ALA A 205 -28.04 -13.35 8.75
CA ALA A 205 -28.05 -12.34 9.80
C ALA A 205 -27.28 -12.80 11.04
N ASN A 206 -27.11 -14.11 11.25
CA ASN A 206 -26.44 -14.70 12.40
C ASN A 206 -24.96 -15.02 12.15
N ALA A 207 -24.43 -14.68 10.97
CA ALA A 207 -23.03 -14.87 10.66
C ALA A 207 -22.14 -13.93 11.48
N ASP A 208 -20.95 -14.40 11.88
CA ASP A 208 -19.97 -13.62 12.64
C ASP A 208 -19.53 -12.33 11.92
N ARG A 209 -19.70 -12.28 10.60
CA ARG A 209 -19.32 -11.13 9.76
C ARG A 209 -20.40 -10.81 8.74
N LEU A 210 -20.44 -9.54 8.30
CA LEU A 210 -21.44 -9.12 7.27
C LEU A 210 -21.33 -9.93 5.98
N PHE A 211 -20.11 -10.35 5.61
CA PHE A 211 -19.86 -11.04 4.34
C PHE A 211 -18.86 -12.19 4.49
N PRO A 212 -18.95 -13.24 3.67
CA PRO A 212 -18.06 -14.39 3.67
C PRO A 212 -16.72 -14.06 2.98
N PHE A 213 -15.93 -13.16 3.54
CA PHE A 213 -14.59 -12.86 3.04
C PHE A 213 -13.63 -14.04 3.22
N LYS A 214 -12.84 -14.33 2.18
CA LYS A 214 -11.74 -15.30 2.28
C LYS A 214 -10.40 -14.61 2.55
N GLN A 215 -9.90 -13.85 1.57
CA GLN A 215 -8.63 -13.14 1.64
C GLN A 215 -8.69 -11.84 0.83
N ILE A 216 -8.03 -10.78 1.31
CA ILE A 216 -8.01 -9.47 0.61
C ILE A 216 -7.40 -9.58 -0.79
N HIS A 217 -6.38 -10.42 -0.98
CA HIS A 217 -5.79 -10.62 -2.31
C HIS A 217 -6.79 -11.24 -3.30
N ALA A 218 -7.51 -12.28 -2.88
CA ALA A 218 -8.54 -12.92 -3.70
C ALA A 218 -9.70 -11.95 -4.01
N TYR A 219 -10.07 -11.09 -3.08
CA TYR A 219 -11.05 -10.04 -3.30
C TYR A 219 -10.62 -9.06 -4.39
N ASN A 220 -9.40 -8.55 -4.35
CA ASN A 220 -8.88 -7.63 -5.37
C ASN A 220 -8.79 -8.27 -6.76
N LEU A 221 -8.41 -9.56 -6.86
CA LEU A 221 -8.42 -10.28 -8.12
C LEU A 221 -9.84 -10.46 -8.66
N GLY A 222 -10.77 -10.83 -7.78
CA GLY A 222 -12.16 -11.00 -8.16
C GLY A 222 -12.84 -9.69 -8.60
N ILE A 223 -12.50 -8.53 -8.02
CA ILE A 223 -12.97 -7.24 -8.51
C ILE A 223 -12.52 -7.01 -9.96
N ARG A 224 -11.28 -7.30 -10.31
CA ARG A 224 -10.78 -7.12 -11.69
C ARG A 224 -11.54 -8.03 -12.68
N GLU A 225 -11.78 -9.27 -12.29
CA GLU A 225 -12.56 -10.22 -13.10
C GLU A 225 -14.01 -9.75 -13.26
N LEU A 226 -14.62 -9.29 -12.18
CA LEU A 226 -15.97 -8.73 -12.16
C LEU A 226 -16.10 -7.53 -13.12
N LEU A 227 -15.20 -6.54 -13.02
CA LEU A 227 -15.21 -5.36 -13.87
C LEU A 227 -15.09 -5.74 -15.33
N LYS A 228 -14.14 -6.60 -15.69
CA LYS A 228 -13.95 -7.08 -17.04
C LYS A 228 -15.19 -7.79 -17.58
N ARG A 229 -15.81 -8.65 -16.77
CA ARG A 229 -17.02 -9.38 -17.15
C ARG A 229 -18.23 -8.47 -17.38
N CYS A 230 -18.32 -7.37 -16.64
CA CYS A 230 -19.39 -6.38 -16.78
C CYS A 230 -19.08 -5.30 -17.83
N GLY A 231 -18.02 -5.45 -18.63
CA GLY A 231 -17.65 -4.50 -19.68
C GLY A 231 -17.12 -3.16 -19.15
N ILE A 232 -16.63 -3.13 -17.91
CA ILE A 232 -16.01 -1.94 -17.30
C ILE A 232 -14.49 -2.10 -17.42
N ASP A 233 -13.98 -1.84 -18.62
CA ASP A 233 -12.58 -2.06 -19.02
C ASP A 233 -11.93 -0.81 -19.64
N ARG A 234 -12.47 0.35 -19.33
CA ARG A 234 -11.98 1.63 -19.86
C ARG A 234 -10.49 1.83 -19.55
N THR A 235 -9.76 2.28 -20.55
CA THR A 235 -8.36 2.68 -20.40
C THR A 235 -8.26 3.99 -19.64
N VAL A 236 -7.42 4.04 -18.63
CA VAL A 236 -7.17 5.22 -17.82
C VAL A 236 -5.73 5.69 -17.96
N THR A 237 -5.54 7.01 -17.97
CA THR A 237 -4.20 7.62 -17.98
C THR A 237 -3.71 7.73 -16.56
N ILE A 238 -2.57 7.15 -16.27
CA ILE A 238 -1.93 7.25 -14.95
C ILE A 238 -0.58 7.95 -15.07
N LEU A 239 -0.17 8.64 -14.01
CA LEU A 239 1.19 9.13 -13.90
C LEU A 239 2.13 7.94 -13.71
N ASP A 240 3.11 7.79 -14.61
CA ASP A 240 4.18 6.81 -14.39
C ASP A 240 5.05 7.29 -13.23
N THR A 241 5.07 6.52 -12.17
CA THR A 241 5.84 6.83 -10.96
C THR A 241 7.36 6.72 -11.15
N HIS A 242 7.82 6.29 -12.34
CA HIS A 242 9.24 6.05 -12.64
C HIS A 242 9.88 7.13 -13.51
N GLY A 243 9.13 8.11 -14.03
CA GLY A 243 9.72 9.08 -14.93
C GLY A 243 8.90 10.33 -15.24
N TYR A 244 7.89 10.66 -14.44
CA TYR A 244 6.99 11.79 -14.70
C TYR A 244 6.21 11.72 -16.02
N ASN A 245 6.21 10.57 -16.69
CA ASN A 245 5.45 10.34 -17.91
C ASN A 245 4.06 9.81 -17.59
N THR A 246 3.11 10.04 -18.47
CA THR A 246 1.79 9.42 -18.38
C THR A 246 1.79 8.08 -19.11
N VAL A 247 1.15 7.07 -18.54
CA VAL A 247 1.01 5.74 -19.12
C VAL A 247 -0.46 5.38 -19.19
N GLN A 248 -0.88 4.80 -20.30
CA GLN A 248 -2.24 4.27 -20.47
C GLN A 248 -2.30 2.85 -19.87
N LYS A 249 -3.28 2.59 -19.01
CA LYS A 249 -3.55 1.26 -18.46
C LYS A 249 -5.03 0.92 -18.55
N PRO A 250 -5.36 -0.34 -18.88
CA PRO A 250 -6.74 -0.82 -18.84
C PRO A 250 -7.27 -0.92 -17.42
#